data_d7a2f79ebca1b70144a85069c453f361
#
_entry.id   d7a2f79ebca1b70144a85069c453f361
#
_cell.length_a   1.000
_cell.length_b   1.000
_cell.length_c   1.000
_cell.angle_alpha   90.00
_cell.angle_beta   90.00
_cell.angle_gamma   90.00
#
_symmetry.space_group_name_H-M   'P 1'
#
loop_
_entity.id
_entity.type
_entity.pdbx_description
1 polymer ?
#
loop_
_entity_poly.entity_id
_entity_poly.type
_entity_poly.pdbx_seq_one_letter_code
_entity_poly.pdbx_strand_id
1 'polypeptide(L)'
;VASYRMEFSPDLSVKVIVTENPIIGAVSWEHNRYYFDRYGYVMAKNIDISSTVPVVDGSNFTNVSLYEQLGGVKSSLAEDILQLTQLLDDNEIAADSISYDEKMQAVIALGDVKVSLGSRDNMTDKIAELCAILDSGELSGLKGTLHLENCGDGSTSSYIFDRE
;
A
#
# COMPACT_ATOMS: atom_id res chain seq x y z
N VAL A 1 4.96 -15.51 -10.27
CA VAL A 1 5.75 -16.52 -9.55
C VAL A 1 7.07 -15.89 -9.17
N ALA A 2 7.36 -15.76 -7.86
CA ALA A 2 8.62 -15.20 -7.36
C ALA A 2 9.77 -16.20 -7.56
N SER A 3 9.53 -17.48 -7.29
CA SER A 3 10.50 -18.54 -7.49
C SER A 3 9.82 -19.90 -7.61
N TYR A 4 10.53 -20.86 -8.15
CA TYR A 4 10.12 -22.26 -8.08
C TYR A 4 11.32 -23.15 -7.77
N ARG A 5 11.06 -24.27 -7.09
CA ARG A 5 12.04 -25.30 -6.80
C ARG A 5 11.45 -26.65 -7.17
N MET A 6 12.26 -27.49 -7.83
CA MET A 6 11.89 -28.86 -8.15
C MET A 6 12.66 -29.82 -7.24
N GLU A 7 11.96 -30.75 -6.63
CA GLU A 7 12.52 -31.83 -5.84
C GLU A 7 12.20 -33.16 -6.52
N PHE A 8 13.22 -33.95 -6.79
CA PHE A 8 13.09 -35.27 -7.43
C PHE A 8 13.18 -36.34 -6.34
N SER A 9 12.21 -37.23 -6.31
CA SER A 9 12.18 -38.34 -5.36
C SER A 9 12.66 -39.64 -6.04
N PRO A 10 13.19 -40.62 -5.27
CA PRO A 10 13.66 -41.91 -5.83
C PRO A 10 12.56 -42.74 -6.51
N ASP A 11 11.30 -42.49 -6.21
CA ASP A 11 10.12 -43.09 -6.83
C ASP A 11 9.72 -42.49 -8.17
N LEU A 12 10.59 -41.66 -8.75
CA LEU A 12 10.36 -40.91 -10.00
C LEU A 12 9.26 -39.84 -9.90
N SER A 13 8.82 -39.46 -8.71
CA SER A 13 7.92 -38.32 -8.54
C SER A 13 8.69 -37.01 -8.55
N VAL A 14 8.04 -35.95 -9.06
CA VAL A 14 8.59 -34.58 -9.09
C VAL A 14 7.66 -33.70 -8.27
N LYS A 15 8.20 -33.10 -7.20
CA LYS A 15 7.50 -32.08 -6.42
C LYS A 15 7.95 -30.71 -6.90
N VAL A 16 7.01 -29.91 -7.36
CA VAL A 16 7.25 -28.49 -7.73
C VAL A 16 6.74 -27.61 -6.60
N ILE A 17 7.63 -26.88 -5.97
CA ILE A 17 7.33 -25.89 -4.95
C ILE A 17 7.36 -24.53 -5.63
N VAL A 18 6.23 -23.84 -5.63
CA VAL A 18 6.08 -22.50 -6.21
C VAL A 18 5.92 -21.50 -5.08
N THR A 19 6.72 -20.43 -5.12
CA THR A 19 6.56 -19.28 -4.25
C THR A 19 6.02 -18.13 -5.08
N GLU A 20 4.94 -17.53 -4.64
CA GLU A 20 4.36 -16.35 -5.27
C GLU A 20 4.75 -15.08 -4.51
N ASN A 21 4.83 -13.95 -5.20
CA ASN A 21 4.99 -12.66 -4.53
C ASN A 21 3.70 -12.35 -3.76
N PRO A 22 3.80 -11.84 -2.53
CA PRO A 22 2.62 -11.41 -1.80
C PRO A 22 1.93 -10.26 -2.53
N ILE A 23 0.60 -10.23 -2.43
CA ILE A 23 -0.21 -9.09 -2.81
C ILE A 23 -0.05 -8.05 -1.71
N ILE A 24 0.33 -6.82 -2.09
CA ILE A 24 0.54 -5.71 -1.13
C ILE A 24 -0.44 -4.55 -1.32
N GLY A 25 -1.23 -4.55 -2.37
CA GLY A 25 -2.20 -3.49 -2.63
C GLY A 25 -3.22 -3.89 -3.69
N ALA A 26 -4.23 -3.05 -3.83
CA ALA A 26 -5.23 -3.17 -4.87
C ALA A 26 -5.54 -1.81 -5.50
N VAL A 27 -5.94 -1.82 -6.77
CA VAL A 27 -6.45 -0.66 -7.50
C VAL A 27 -7.92 -0.89 -7.82
N SER A 28 -8.76 0.07 -7.49
CA SER A 28 -10.17 0.10 -7.92
C SER A 28 -10.27 0.84 -9.26
N TRP A 29 -10.53 0.11 -10.35
CA TRP A 29 -10.61 0.65 -11.70
C TRP A 29 -11.79 0.04 -12.48
N GLU A 30 -12.59 0.87 -13.14
CA GLU A 30 -13.77 0.45 -13.91
C GLU A 30 -14.67 -0.56 -13.19
N HIS A 31 -15.05 -0.27 -11.93
CA HIS A 31 -15.89 -1.12 -11.07
C HIS A 31 -15.28 -2.49 -10.72
N ASN A 32 -13.99 -2.69 -10.98
CA ASN A 32 -13.27 -3.90 -10.63
C ASN A 32 -12.12 -3.58 -9.67
N ARG A 33 -11.74 -4.57 -8.88
CA ARG A 33 -10.59 -4.50 -7.99
C ARG A 33 -9.48 -5.37 -8.55
N TYR A 34 -8.33 -4.77 -8.81
CA TYR A 34 -7.13 -5.41 -9.34
C TYR A 34 -6.05 -5.42 -8.26
N TYR A 35 -5.55 -6.59 -7.97
CA TYR A 35 -4.56 -6.80 -6.91
C TYR A 35 -3.17 -6.90 -7.50
N PHE A 36 -2.20 -6.22 -6.89
CA PHE A 36 -0.83 -6.16 -7.38
C PHE A 36 0.19 -6.58 -6.32
N ASP A 37 1.33 -7.09 -6.80
CA ASP A 37 2.46 -7.47 -5.98
C ASP A 37 3.38 -6.26 -5.71
N ARG A 38 4.44 -6.46 -4.90
CA ARG A 38 5.41 -5.41 -4.56
C ARG A 38 6.20 -4.85 -5.74
N TYR A 39 6.13 -5.46 -6.90
CA TYR A 39 6.73 -4.96 -8.15
C TYR A 39 5.72 -4.24 -9.05
N GLY A 40 4.48 -4.12 -8.59
CA GLY A 40 3.39 -3.50 -9.33
C GLY A 40 2.78 -4.38 -10.41
N TYR A 41 3.08 -5.67 -10.45
CA TYR A 41 2.40 -6.57 -11.39
C TYR A 41 1.01 -6.93 -10.87
N VAL A 42 0.02 -6.79 -11.74
CA VAL A 42 -1.37 -7.14 -11.44
C VAL A 42 -1.52 -8.66 -11.47
N MET A 43 -1.72 -9.25 -10.30
CA MET A 43 -1.73 -10.70 -10.12
C MET A 43 -3.13 -11.31 -10.15
N ALA A 44 -4.15 -10.55 -9.78
CA ALA A 44 -5.51 -11.05 -9.66
C ALA A 44 -6.55 -9.94 -9.85
N LYS A 45 -7.79 -10.36 -10.13
CA LYS A 45 -8.94 -9.46 -10.30
C LYS A 45 -10.14 -10.01 -9.55
N ASN A 46 -10.81 -9.16 -8.76
CA ASN A 46 -12.06 -9.48 -8.05
C ASN A 46 -12.02 -10.80 -7.25
N ILE A 47 -10.88 -11.09 -6.65
CA ILE A 47 -10.75 -12.25 -5.75
C ILE A 47 -11.07 -11.85 -4.32
N ASP A 48 -11.45 -12.83 -3.52
CA ASP A 48 -11.52 -12.69 -2.07
C ASP A 48 -10.16 -13.05 -1.48
N ILE A 49 -9.54 -12.10 -0.77
CA ILE A 49 -8.26 -12.29 -0.10
C ILE A 49 -8.44 -12.23 1.41
N SER A 50 -7.72 -13.07 2.12
CA SER A 50 -7.80 -13.15 3.59
C SER A 50 -7.06 -12.02 4.31
N SER A 51 -6.20 -11.28 3.61
CA SER A 51 -5.43 -10.15 4.15
C SER A 51 -6.05 -8.82 3.75
N THR A 52 -6.07 -7.87 4.67
CA THR A 52 -6.41 -6.49 4.35
C THR A 52 -5.24 -5.84 3.64
N VAL A 53 -5.46 -5.40 2.40
CA VAL A 53 -4.49 -4.61 1.64
C VAL A 53 -5.12 -3.28 1.25
N PRO A 54 -4.35 -2.18 1.22
CA PRO A 54 -4.87 -0.87 0.87
C PRO A 54 -5.42 -0.86 -0.56
N VAL A 55 -6.56 -0.19 -0.72
CA VAL A 55 -7.19 0.03 -2.02
C VAL A 55 -6.88 1.45 -2.49
N VAL A 56 -6.23 1.55 -3.66
CA VAL A 56 -5.96 2.83 -4.32
C VAL A 56 -7.09 3.15 -5.29
N ASP A 57 -7.52 4.42 -5.32
CA ASP A 57 -8.44 4.88 -6.37
C ASP A 57 -7.72 4.89 -7.72
N GLY A 58 -8.27 4.14 -8.66
CA GLY A 58 -7.73 3.96 -10.00
C GLY A 58 -8.25 4.95 -11.04
N SER A 59 -8.92 6.02 -10.65
CA SER A 59 -9.50 7.01 -11.59
C SER A 59 -8.46 7.63 -12.53
N ASN A 60 -7.20 7.70 -12.11
CA ASN A 60 -6.08 8.21 -12.91
C ASN A 60 -5.41 7.16 -13.81
N PHE A 61 -5.84 5.90 -13.78
CA PHE A 61 -5.29 4.86 -14.63
C PHE A 61 -6.01 4.84 -15.99
N THR A 62 -5.25 4.71 -17.07
CA THR A 62 -5.78 4.57 -18.43
C THR A 62 -5.98 3.12 -18.83
N ASN A 63 -5.24 2.21 -18.23
CA ASN A 63 -5.36 0.77 -18.42
C ASN A 63 -4.83 0.00 -17.21
N VAL A 64 -5.57 -1.04 -16.81
CA VAL A 64 -5.14 -2.01 -15.79
C VAL A 64 -5.42 -3.41 -16.33
N SER A 65 -4.39 -4.17 -16.59
CA SER A 65 -4.48 -5.52 -17.18
C SER A 65 -3.81 -6.55 -16.29
N LEU A 66 -4.37 -7.78 -16.28
CA LEU A 66 -3.77 -8.90 -15.58
C LEU A 66 -2.38 -9.24 -16.14
N TYR A 67 -1.45 -9.54 -15.25
CA TYR A 67 -0.07 -9.93 -15.52
C TYR A 67 0.80 -8.84 -16.16
N GLU A 68 0.31 -7.62 -16.18
CA GLU A 68 1.06 -6.43 -16.60
C GLU A 68 1.37 -5.55 -15.37
N GLN A 69 2.39 -4.70 -15.49
CA GLN A 69 2.62 -3.69 -14.48
C GLN A 69 1.52 -2.63 -14.52
N LEU A 70 1.22 -2.04 -13.37
CA LEU A 70 0.32 -0.90 -13.26
C LEU A 70 0.79 0.18 -14.23
N GLY A 71 0.03 0.35 -15.30
CA GLY A 71 0.37 1.24 -16.42
C GLY A 71 -0.65 2.36 -16.60
N GLY A 72 -0.27 3.36 -17.43
CA GLY A 72 -1.16 4.45 -17.83
C GLY A 72 -1.28 5.61 -16.86
N VAL A 73 -0.68 5.50 -15.69
CA VAL A 73 -0.48 6.62 -14.76
C VAL A 73 0.76 7.41 -15.21
N LYS A 74 0.83 8.69 -14.90
CA LYS A 74 2.12 9.40 -14.92
C LYS A 74 3.08 8.54 -14.11
N SER A 75 4.21 8.18 -14.66
CA SER A 75 5.17 7.24 -14.05
C SER A 75 5.45 7.55 -12.57
N SER A 76 5.47 8.83 -12.21
CA SER A 76 5.63 9.30 -10.84
C SER A 76 4.54 8.81 -9.88
N LEU A 77 3.26 8.79 -10.26
CA LEU A 77 2.18 8.34 -9.36
C LEU A 77 2.24 6.83 -9.14
N ALA A 78 2.53 6.04 -10.17
CA ALA A 78 2.70 4.59 -10.01
C ALA A 78 3.87 4.26 -9.06
N GLU A 79 4.98 5.00 -9.18
CA GLU A 79 6.12 4.88 -8.28
C GLU A 79 5.75 5.25 -6.84
N ASP A 80 5.01 6.35 -6.65
CA ASP A 80 4.57 6.80 -5.32
C ASP A 80 3.60 5.80 -4.68
N ILE A 81 2.67 5.24 -5.44
CA ILE A 81 1.75 4.18 -4.99
C ILE A 81 2.55 2.95 -4.55
N LEU A 82 3.49 2.49 -5.37
CA LEU A 82 4.29 1.32 -5.06
C LEU A 82 5.18 1.55 -3.84
N GLN A 83 5.83 2.69 -3.73
CA GLN A 83 6.64 3.04 -2.58
C GLN A 83 5.81 3.06 -1.29
N LEU A 84 4.66 3.72 -1.32
CA LEU A 84 3.80 3.82 -0.14
C LEU A 84 3.22 2.47 0.26
N THR A 85 2.73 1.66 -0.68
CA THR A 85 2.21 0.31 -0.39
C THR A 85 3.30 -0.62 0.14
N GLN A 86 4.54 -0.53 -0.37
CA GLN A 86 5.67 -1.29 0.16
C GLN A 86 6.01 -0.87 1.59
N LEU A 87 6.04 0.44 1.88
CA LEU A 87 6.30 0.94 3.24
C LEU A 87 5.22 0.49 4.23
N LEU A 88 3.95 0.48 3.82
CA LEU A 88 2.85 -0.02 4.65
C LEU A 88 2.99 -1.52 4.91
N ASP A 89 3.30 -2.31 3.88
CA ASP A 89 3.52 -3.76 3.99
C ASP A 89 4.73 -4.10 4.87
N ASP A 90 5.87 -3.46 4.63
CA ASP A 90 7.12 -3.68 5.37
C ASP A 90 7.01 -3.30 6.87
N ASN A 91 6.08 -2.40 7.22
CA ASN A 91 5.80 -1.98 8.60
C ASN A 91 4.51 -2.60 9.17
N GLU A 92 3.91 -3.57 8.50
CA GLU A 92 2.69 -4.29 8.92
C GLU A 92 1.50 -3.37 9.21
N ILE A 93 1.42 -2.20 8.52
CA ILE A 93 0.31 -1.24 8.69
C ILE A 93 -0.85 -1.66 7.79
N ALA A 94 -1.95 -2.10 8.40
CA ALA A 94 -3.17 -2.50 7.70
C ALA A 94 -4.02 -1.26 7.33
N ALA A 95 -3.68 -0.58 6.24
CA ALA A 95 -4.48 0.52 5.73
C ALA A 95 -5.67 0.02 4.89
N ASP A 96 -6.81 0.69 5.00
CA ASP A 96 -8.01 0.36 4.21
C ASP A 96 -7.93 0.93 2.79
N SER A 97 -7.44 2.16 2.67
CA SER A 97 -7.32 2.82 1.37
C SER A 97 -6.19 3.85 1.33
N ILE A 98 -5.75 4.13 0.10
CA ILE A 98 -4.83 5.22 -0.21
C ILE A 98 -5.51 6.10 -1.25
N SER A 99 -5.52 7.39 -1.02
CA SER A 99 -6.02 8.39 -1.97
C SER A 99 -4.98 9.48 -2.21
N TYR A 100 -5.03 10.06 -3.40
CA TYR A 100 -4.17 11.17 -3.80
C TYR A 100 -5.04 12.32 -4.29
N ASP A 101 -4.73 13.52 -3.85
CA ASP A 101 -5.39 14.72 -4.34
C ASP A 101 -4.79 15.21 -5.69
N GLU A 102 -5.33 16.31 -6.22
CA GLU A 102 -4.85 16.93 -7.47
C GLU A 102 -3.39 17.39 -7.39
N LYS A 103 -2.86 17.60 -6.19
CA LYS A 103 -1.48 18.00 -5.93
C LYS A 103 -0.56 16.82 -5.63
N MET A 104 -1.06 15.60 -5.79
CA MET A 104 -0.33 14.36 -5.48
C MET A 104 0.01 14.21 -3.99
N GLN A 105 -0.84 14.76 -3.12
CA GLN A 105 -0.71 14.56 -1.68
C GLN A 105 -1.42 13.27 -1.27
N ALA A 106 -0.71 12.43 -0.53
CA ALA A 106 -1.20 11.14 -0.11
C ALA A 106 -1.98 11.23 1.20
N VAL A 107 -3.13 10.55 1.24
CA VAL A 107 -3.92 10.31 2.45
C VAL A 107 -4.21 8.83 2.54
N ILE A 108 -3.96 8.23 3.70
CA ILE A 108 -4.33 6.84 3.99
C ILE A 108 -5.48 6.81 4.99
N ALA A 109 -6.32 5.80 4.89
CA ALA A 109 -7.40 5.54 5.85
C ALA A 109 -7.04 4.32 6.70
N LEU A 110 -7.22 4.46 8.03
CA LEU A 110 -7.03 3.44 9.04
C LEU A 110 -8.31 3.38 9.91
N GLY A 111 -9.31 2.63 9.47
CA GLY A 111 -10.62 2.63 10.12
C GLY A 111 -11.27 4.02 10.12
N ASP A 112 -11.52 4.56 11.31
CA ASP A 112 -12.13 5.89 11.50
C ASP A 112 -11.10 7.05 11.49
N VAL A 113 -9.82 6.76 11.31
CA VAL A 113 -8.74 7.76 11.27
C VAL A 113 -8.22 7.92 9.85
N LYS A 114 -8.13 9.17 9.39
CA LYS A 114 -7.41 9.52 8.17
C LYS A 114 -6.01 10.01 8.54
N VAL A 115 -5.01 9.62 7.79
CA VAL A 115 -3.63 10.09 7.97
C VAL A 115 -3.20 10.84 6.73
N SER A 116 -3.00 12.14 6.87
CA SER A 116 -2.52 13.01 5.81
C SER A 116 -0.99 12.99 5.80
N LEU A 117 -0.43 12.38 4.76
CA LEU A 117 1.01 12.22 4.57
C LEU A 117 1.61 13.35 3.70
N GLY A 118 0.76 14.07 2.96
CA GLY A 118 1.20 15.13 2.06
C GLY A 118 2.04 14.62 0.88
N SER A 119 3.09 15.37 0.54
CA SER A 119 3.97 15.03 -0.57
C SER A 119 4.77 13.75 -0.33
N ARG A 120 5.36 13.19 -1.41
CA ARG A 120 6.22 11.98 -1.36
C ARG A 120 7.52 12.16 -0.58
N ASP A 121 7.87 13.41 -0.23
CA ASP A 121 9.12 13.70 0.46
C ASP A 121 9.11 13.14 1.88
N ASN A 122 10.24 12.60 2.32
CA ASN A 122 10.42 12.02 3.66
C ASN A 122 9.39 10.93 4.02
N MET A 123 8.85 10.21 3.02
CA MET A 123 7.77 9.22 3.23
C MET A 123 8.17 8.15 4.25
N THR A 124 9.43 7.71 4.24
CA THR A 124 9.94 6.72 5.21
C THR A 124 9.86 7.24 6.65
N ASP A 125 10.22 8.51 6.88
CA ASP A 125 10.17 9.11 8.22
C ASP A 125 8.73 9.30 8.69
N LYS A 126 7.82 9.70 7.78
CA LYS A 126 6.39 9.83 8.07
C LYS A 126 5.76 8.49 8.45
N ILE A 127 6.11 7.42 7.76
CA ILE A 127 5.62 6.08 8.09
C ILE A 127 6.24 5.58 9.40
N ALA A 128 7.50 5.85 9.68
CA ALA A 128 8.13 5.51 10.96
C ALA A 128 7.46 6.24 12.13
N GLU A 129 7.12 7.52 11.97
CA GLU A 129 6.37 8.28 12.98
C GLU A 129 4.95 7.72 13.18
N LEU A 130 4.28 7.36 12.07
CA LEU A 130 2.97 6.70 12.14
C LEU A 130 3.05 5.39 12.92
N CYS A 131 4.07 4.55 12.69
CA CYS A 131 4.29 3.32 13.47
C CYS A 131 4.40 3.62 14.95
N ALA A 132 5.23 4.59 15.35
CA ALA A 132 5.41 4.96 16.75
C ALA A 132 4.08 5.40 17.40
N ILE A 133 3.25 6.17 16.68
CA ILE A 133 1.94 6.61 17.16
C ILE A 133 0.96 5.42 17.27
N LEU A 134 0.96 4.49 16.31
CA LEU A 134 0.12 3.30 16.35
C LEU A 134 0.52 2.38 17.52
N ASP A 135 1.81 2.17 17.72
CA ASP A 135 2.36 1.33 18.80
C ASP A 135 2.09 1.94 20.18
N SER A 136 2.03 3.27 20.32
CA SER A 136 1.66 3.93 21.57
C SER A 136 0.18 3.74 21.94
N GLY A 137 -0.66 3.37 20.96
CA GLY A 137 -2.11 3.21 21.13
C GLY A 137 -2.88 4.53 21.23
N GLU A 138 -2.24 5.68 20.97
CA GLU A 138 -2.85 7.01 21.08
C GLU A 138 -4.04 7.23 20.14
N LEU A 139 -4.08 6.52 19.00
CA LEU A 139 -5.18 6.60 18.04
C LEU A 139 -6.35 5.68 18.37
N SER A 140 -6.25 4.85 19.40
CA SER A 140 -7.28 3.85 19.71
C SER A 140 -8.62 4.52 20.07
N GLY A 141 -9.66 4.22 19.28
CA GLY A 141 -11.01 4.76 19.48
C GLY A 141 -11.18 6.23 19.11
N LEU A 142 -10.18 6.84 18.51
CA LEU A 142 -10.29 8.21 17.98
C LEU A 142 -10.89 8.20 16.57
N LYS A 143 -11.50 9.33 16.20
CA LYS A 143 -12.00 9.64 14.86
C LYS A 143 -11.48 11.02 14.47
N GLY A 144 -10.99 11.12 13.23
CA GLY A 144 -10.47 12.41 12.77
C GLY A 144 -9.30 12.25 11.81
N THR A 145 -8.48 13.30 11.72
CA THR A 145 -7.35 13.35 10.79
C THR A 145 -6.04 13.59 11.55
N LEU A 146 -5.08 12.68 11.34
CA LEU A 146 -3.69 12.81 11.78
C LEU A 146 -2.89 13.48 10.67
N HIS A 147 -2.19 14.56 10.97
CA HIS A 147 -1.39 15.33 10.05
C HIS A 147 0.09 15.04 10.24
N LEU A 148 0.71 14.41 9.25
CA LEU A 148 2.13 14.04 9.21
C LEU A 148 2.88 14.70 8.05
N GLU A 149 2.27 15.68 7.37
CA GLU A 149 2.82 16.31 6.16
C GLU A 149 4.20 16.93 6.40
N ASN A 150 4.42 17.44 7.60
CA ASN A 150 5.64 18.18 7.98
C ASN A 150 6.64 17.31 8.76
N CYS A 151 6.39 16.00 8.92
CA CYS A 151 7.35 15.12 9.57
C CYS A 151 8.58 14.90 8.70
N GLY A 152 9.77 14.88 9.34
CA GLY A 152 11.04 14.63 8.64
C GLY A 152 11.79 15.88 8.18
N ASP A 153 11.25 17.10 8.35
CA ASP A 153 11.92 18.35 7.93
C ASP A 153 12.98 18.86 8.93
N GLY A 154 13.42 18.00 9.87
CA GLY A 154 14.41 18.39 10.90
C GLY A 154 13.89 19.32 11.98
N SER A 155 12.63 19.70 11.93
CA SER A 155 11.93 20.34 13.06
C SER A 155 11.43 19.25 14.01
N THR A 156 11.33 19.58 15.29
CA THR A 156 10.81 18.68 16.31
C THR A 156 9.49 18.07 15.82
N SER A 157 9.43 16.74 15.73
CA SER A 157 8.26 15.98 15.28
C SER A 157 7.03 16.41 16.07
N SER A 158 6.21 17.28 15.51
CA SER A 158 4.91 17.64 16.07
C SER A 158 3.85 17.24 15.06
N TYR A 159 3.18 16.14 15.32
CA TYR A 159 1.96 15.81 14.62
C TYR A 159 0.77 16.59 15.21
N ILE A 160 -0.22 16.83 14.37
CA ILE A 160 -1.47 17.46 14.77
C ILE A 160 -2.58 16.43 14.52
N PHE A 161 -3.48 16.30 15.50
CA PHE A 161 -4.66 15.46 15.36
C PHE A 161 -5.92 16.31 15.47
N ASP A 162 -6.66 16.40 14.37
CA ASP A 162 -7.96 17.08 14.29
C ASP A 162 -9.07 16.06 14.53
N ARG A 163 -9.80 16.21 15.65
CA ARG A 163 -10.93 15.34 15.99
C ARG A 163 -12.19 15.78 15.24
N GLU A 164 -12.91 14.81 14.70
CA GLU A 164 -14.28 14.99 14.19
C GLU A 164 -15.31 14.95 15.32
#